data_5bb51f009005e1ec1bb35b5747b3a006
#
_entry.id   5bb51f009005e1ec1bb35b5747b3a006
#
_cell.length_a   1.000
_cell.length_b   1.000
_cell.length_c   1.000
_cell.angle_alpha   90.00
_cell.angle_beta   90.00
_cell.angle_gamma   90.00
#
_symmetry.space_group_name_H-M   'P 1'
#
loop_
_entity.id
_entity.type
_entity.pdbx_description
1 polymer ?
#
loop_
_entity_poly.entity_id
_entity_poly.type
_entity_poly.pdbx_seq_one_letter_code
_entity_poly.pdbx_strand_id
1 'polypeptide(L)'
;MNRLGIKVLLWCALPALTGRAQSDTTLTYRVEASANVSSGDYAPLWFTANRNGLSSQKPNSAYLRAGLTYRKSFNHGWRIGAGLDLAAGVNSPSEFIVQQAYADFSWRVLNLSIGNKERNPLGKTPLWSSGGMVEGNNARPVPQIRAEIADYYTVPGTKGWFAFIGYIAYGRFTDDRWQRDFAGANHQTYVEDILYHSKELMFKVGNKERFPLEAEVGMLMSAQFGGTQHTFSLKDGEWKETVYEMPQ
;
A
#
# COMPACT_ATOMS: atom_id res chain seq x y z
N MET A 1 -37.70 22.14 2.91
CA MET A 1 -38.12 20.88 3.53
C MET A 1 -36.94 19.89 3.42
N ASN A 2 -36.17 19.78 4.50
CA ASN A 2 -34.98 18.92 4.56
C ASN A 2 -35.43 17.46 4.67
N ARG A 3 -35.20 16.66 3.64
CA ARG A 3 -35.31 15.20 3.76
C ARG A 3 -34.00 14.69 4.40
N LEU A 4 -34.06 14.30 5.66
CA LEU A 4 -33.02 13.49 6.31
C LEU A 4 -32.94 12.14 5.58
N GLY A 5 -31.89 11.94 4.81
CA GLY A 5 -31.59 10.63 4.25
C GLY A 5 -31.02 9.71 5.32
N ILE A 6 -31.71 8.62 5.59
CA ILE A 6 -31.24 7.55 6.49
C ILE A 6 -30.03 6.87 5.83
N LYS A 7 -28.86 7.01 6.44
CA LYS A 7 -27.65 6.31 6.02
C LYS A 7 -27.66 4.92 6.63
N VAL A 8 -27.93 3.90 5.83
CA VAL A 8 -27.77 2.49 6.24
C VAL A 8 -26.35 2.07 5.90
N LEU A 9 -25.53 1.89 6.94
CA LEU A 9 -24.21 1.28 6.83
C LEU A 9 -24.39 -0.23 6.98
N LEU A 10 -24.34 -1.00 5.89
CA LEU A 10 -24.27 -2.45 5.95
C LEU A 10 -22.78 -2.86 5.92
N TRP A 11 -22.23 -3.14 7.06
CA TRP A 11 -20.90 -3.75 7.21
C TRP A 11 -21.07 -5.26 7.32
N CYS A 12 -20.93 -6.00 6.24
CA CYS A 12 -20.83 -7.46 6.28
C CYS A 12 -19.34 -7.84 6.27
N ALA A 13 -18.70 -7.85 7.42
CA ALA A 13 -17.43 -8.54 7.60
C ALA A 13 -17.75 -10.02 7.86
N LEU A 14 -17.60 -10.87 6.87
CA LEU A 14 -17.57 -12.31 7.10
C LEU A 14 -16.33 -12.65 7.92
N PRO A 15 -16.44 -13.35 9.06
CA PRO A 15 -15.27 -13.73 9.84
C PRO A 15 -14.38 -14.63 9.00
N ALA A 16 -13.09 -14.30 8.92
CA ALA A 16 -12.10 -15.18 8.35
C ALA A 16 -12.02 -16.45 9.20
N LEU A 17 -12.51 -17.56 8.70
CA LEU A 17 -12.31 -18.86 9.31
C LEU A 17 -10.84 -19.24 9.16
N THR A 18 -10.05 -19.02 10.22
CA THR A 18 -8.66 -19.44 10.28
C THR A 18 -8.63 -20.84 10.89
N GLY A 19 -8.48 -21.86 10.05
CA GLY A 19 -8.08 -23.19 10.50
C GLY A 19 -6.60 -23.17 10.86
N ARG A 20 -6.24 -23.28 12.14
CA ARG A 20 -4.87 -23.54 12.59
C ARG A 20 -4.63 -25.05 12.52
N ALA A 21 -3.95 -25.50 11.45
CA ALA A 21 -3.21 -26.74 11.54
C ALA A 21 -1.86 -26.43 12.21
N GLN A 22 -1.42 -27.27 13.12
CA GLN A 22 -0.13 -27.21 13.81
C GLN A 22 0.98 -27.69 12.86
N SER A 23 1.13 -27.01 11.71
CA SER A 23 2.16 -27.25 10.73
C SER A 23 2.93 -25.94 10.53
N ASP A 24 4.22 -26.05 10.17
CA ASP A 24 5.07 -24.91 9.78
C ASP A 24 4.54 -24.15 8.54
N THR A 25 3.38 -24.55 8.07
CA THR A 25 2.71 -24.02 6.88
C THR A 25 1.35 -23.42 7.26
N THR A 26 1.11 -22.18 6.82
CA THR A 26 -0.18 -21.49 7.02
C THR A 26 -0.74 -21.08 5.67
N LEU A 27 -1.99 -21.44 5.40
CA LEU A 27 -2.78 -20.93 4.29
C LEU A 27 -3.93 -20.10 4.85
N THR A 28 -4.04 -18.85 4.42
CA THR A 28 -5.10 -17.94 4.87
C THR A 28 -5.84 -17.43 3.64
N TYR A 29 -7.17 -17.42 3.71
CA TYR A 29 -8.00 -16.78 2.70
C TYR A 29 -8.76 -15.60 3.29
N ARG A 30 -9.10 -14.65 2.43
CA ARG A 30 -9.91 -13.47 2.74
C ARG A 30 -11.00 -13.32 1.68
N VAL A 31 -12.21 -13.01 2.11
CA VAL A 31 -13.27 -12.49 1.23
C VAL A 31 -13.83 -11.25 1.91
N GLU A 32 -13.95 -10.17 1.16
CA GLU A 32 -14.42 -8.89 1.67
C GLU A 32 -15.35 -8.26 0.63
N ALA A 33 -16.50 -7.77 1.07
CA ALA A 33 -17.41 -6.96 0.27
C ALA A 33 -17.62 -5.63 0.96
N SER A 34 -17.59 -4.54 0.20
CA SER A 34 -17.85 -3.19 0.71
C SER A 34 -18.73 -2.43 -0.26
N ALA A 35 -19.68 -1.67 0.27
CA ALA A 35 -20.51 -0.79 -0.51
C ALA A 35 -20.65 0.55 0.22
N ASN A 36 -20.65 1.64 -0.56
CA ASN A 36 -20.89 2.99 -0.11
C ASN A 36 -22.08 3.57 -0.90
N VAL A 37 -23.06 4.05 -0.17
CA VAL A 37 -24.20 4.80 -0.74
C VAL A 37 -24.20 6.18 -0.12
N SER A 38 -24.00 7.20 -0.93
CA SER A 38 -23.97 8.59 -0.50
C SER A 38 -24.71 9.49 -1.49
N SER A 39 -25.21 10.63 -1.02
CA SER A 39 -25.80 11.68 -1.84
C SER A 39 -24.82 12.85 -1.97
N GLY A 40 -24.77 13.47 -3.14
CA GLY A 40 -23.83 14.53 -3.51
C GLY A 40 -22.84 14.05 -4.55
N ASP A 41 -21.86 14.90 -4.87
CA ASP A 41 -20.90 14.65 -5.93
C ASP A 41 -19.78 13.69 -5.52
N TYR A 42 -19.49 13.58 -4.21
CA TYR A 42 -18.38 12.78 -3.66
C TYR A 42 -18.81 11.97 -2.44
N ALA A 43 -18.16 10.82 -2.29
CA ALA A 43 -18.21 10.05 -1.06
C ALA A 43 -17.50 10.79 0.08
N PRO A 44 -17.94 10.65 1.35
CA PRO A 44 -17.22 11.23 2.48
C PRO A 44 -15.77 10.74 2.56
N LEU A 45 -14.83 11.65 2.87
CA LEU A 45 -13.40 11.38 2.87
C LEU A 45 -12.99 10.18 3.73
N TRP A 46 -13.61 9.97 4.87
CA TRP A 46 -13.29 8.84 5.75
C TRP A 46 -13.62 7.46 5.16
N PHE A 47 -14.41 7.37 4.09
CA PHE A 47 -14.61 6.12 3.36
C PHE A 47 -13.42 5.74 2.50
N THR A 48 -12.58 6.70 2.14
CA THR A 48 -11.39 6.47 1.31
C THR A 48 -10.12 6.29 2.14
N ALA A 49 -10.09 6.78 3.38
CA ALA A 49 -8.90 6.72 4.23
C ALA A 49 -8.54 5.27 4.62
N ASN A 50 -7.25 4.92 4.52
CA ASN A 50 -6.68 3.63 4.93
C ASN A 50 -7.34 2.41 4.26
N ARG A 51 -7.72 2.53 2.99
CA ARG A 51 -8.33 1.46 2.19
C ARG A 51 -7.43 0.93 1.08
N ASN A 52 -6.17 1.36 1.04
CA ASN A 52 -5.17 0.91 0.06
C ASN A 52 -5.65 1.05 -1.40
N GLY A 53 -6.38 2.12 -1.71
CA GLY A 53 -6.87 2.41 -3.05
C GLY A 53 -8.08 1.61 -3.52
N LEU A 54 -8.70 0.80 -2.67
CA LEU A 54 -9.88 0.00 -3.02
C LEU A 54 -11.18 0.79 -2.97
N SER A 55 -11.25 1.84 -2.17
CA SER A 55 -12.45 2.68 -2.09
C SER A 55 -12.43 3.79 -3.13
N SER A 56 -13.61 4.18 -3.58
CA SER A 56 -13.81 5.24 -4.56
C SER A 56 -14.32 6.53 -3.91
N GLN A 57 -13.90 7.67 -4.46
CA GLN A 57 -14.47 8.97 -4.12
C GLN A 57 -15.85 9.20 -4.76
N LYS A 58 -16.24 8.36 -5.73
CA LYS A 58 -17.55 8.45 -6.34
C LYS A 58 -18.64 7.99 -5.37
N PRO A 59 -19.79 8.64 -5.33
CA PRO A 59 -20.94 8.13 -4.59
C PRO A 59 -21.41 6.80 -5.19
N ASN A 60 -22.10 5.97 -4.38
CA ASN A 60 -22.67 4.70 -4.80
C ASN A 60 -21.65 3.72 -5.41
N SER A 61 -20.53 3.56 -4.76
CA SER A 61 -19.46 2.64 -5.14
C SER A 61 -19.48 1.35 -4.32
N ALA A 62 -19.03 0.26 -4.94
CA ALA A 62 -18.90 -1.03 -4.25
C ALA A 62 -17.68 -1.80 -4.77
N TYR A 63 -17.15 -2.70 -3.94
CA TYR A 63 -16.17 -3.68 -4.39
C TYR A 63 -16.36 -5.04 -3.69
N LEU A 64 -15.93 -6.08 -4.40
CA LEU A 64 -15.73 -7.42 -3.88
C LEU A 64 -14.25 -7.76 -4.00
N ARG A 65 -13.67 -8.31 -2.94
CA ARG A 65 -12.26 -8.68 -2.84
C ARG A 65 -12.13 -10.13 -2.38
N ALA A 66 -11.20 -10.87 -3.00
CA ALA A 66 -10.84 -12.22 -2.62
C ALA A 66 -9.32 -12.37 -2.63
N GLY A 67 -8.76 -12.93 -1.56
CA GLY A 67 -7.33 -13.08 -1.39
C GLY A 67 -6.94 -14.41 -0.78
N LEU A 68 -5.74 -14.87 -1.13
CA LEU A 68 -5.10 -16.06 -0.60
C LEU A 68 -3.66 -15.73 -0.23
N THR A 69 -3.25 -16.15 0.98
CA THR A 69 -1.88 -15.99 1.45
C THR A 69 -1.34 -17.32 1.93
N TYR A 70 -0.16 -17.66 1.45
CA TYR A 70 0.61 -18.84 1.85
C TYR A 70 1.86 -18.42 2.60
N ARG A 71 2.17 -19.10 3.71
CA ARG A 71 3.41 -18.94 4.47
C ARG A 71 3.91 -20.30 4.92
N LYS A 72 5.21 -20.51 4.81
CA LYS A 72 5.90 -21.70 5.30
C LYS A 72 7.18 -21.32 6.02
N SER A 73 7.36 -21.86 7.21
CA SER A 73 8.57 -21.73 8.01
C SER A 73 9.42 -22.98 7.87
N PHE A 74 10.74 -22.81 7.86
CA PHE A 74 11.74 -23.87 7.76
C PHE A 74 12.71 -23.75 8.94
N ASN A 75 13.52 -24.77 9.11
CA ASN A 75 14.60 -24.74 10.10
C ASN A 75 15.59 -23.60 9.85
N HIS A 76 16.36 -23.24 10.85
CA HIS A 76 17.40 -22.20 10.81
C HIS A 76 16.89 -20.77 10.51
N GLY A 77 15.60 -20.51 10.73
CA GLY A 77 14.99 -19.18 10.62
C GLY A 77 14.62 -18.75 9.19
N TRP A 78 14.57 -19.69 8.23
CA TRP A 78 14.09 -19.45 6.89
C TRP A 78 12.56 -19.46 6.84
N ARG A 79 11.97 -18.57 6.07
CA ARG A 79 10.53 -18.50 5.78
C ARG A 79 10.31 -18.08 4.34
N ILE A 80 9.29 -18.64 3.73
CA ILE A 80 8.77 -18.20 2.44
C ILE A 80 7.31 -17.78 2.59
N GLY A 81 6.89 -16.84 1.79
CA GLY A 81 5.51 -16.39 1.71
C GLY A 81 5.12 -16.04 0.29
N ALA A 82 3.84 -16.13 -0.01
CA ALA A 82 3.26 -15.62 -1.24
C ALA A 82 1.83 -15.18 -0.98
N GLY A 83 1.35 -14.20 -1.72
CA GLY A 83 -0.03 -13.74 -1.63
C GLY A 83 -0.54 -13.29 -2.99
N LEU A 84 -1.80 -13.61 -3.23
CA LEU A 84 -2.58 -13.11 -4.34
C LEU A 84 -3.90 -12.57 -3.81
N ASP A 85 -4.27 -11.36 -4.20
CA ASP A 85 -5.46 -10.68 -3.74
C ASP A 85 -6.03 -9.85 -4.90
N LEU A 86 -7.25 -10.17 -5.30
CA LEU A 86 -7.93 -9.60 -6.43
C LEU A 86 -9.18 -8.86 -5.95
N ALA A 87 -9.51 -7.75 -6.57
CA ALA A 87 -10.74 -7.03 -6.32
C ALA A 87 -11.43 -6.64 -7.61
N ALA A 88 -12.76 -6.64 -7.58
CA ALA A 88 -13.60 -6.10 -8.64
C ALA A 88 -14.51 -5.03 -8.05
N GLY A 89 -14.64 -3.89 -8.73
CA GLY A 89 -15.37 -2.74 -8.23
C GLY A 89 -16.33 -2.10 -9.24
N VAL A 90 -17.34 -1.44 -8.71
CA VAL A 90 -18.30 -0.61 -9.48
C VAL A 90 -18.14 0.83 -9.03
N ASN A 91 -18.19 1.77 -9.97
CA ASN A 91 -17.89 3.19 -9.73
C ASN A 91 -16.54 3.40 -9.05
N SER A 92 -15.59 2.58 -9.39
CA SER A 92 -14.19 2.59 -8.95
C SER A 92 -13.29 3.14 -10.07
N PRO A 93 -12.08 3.65 -9.78
CA PRO A 93 -11.13 4.05 -10.82
C PRO A 93 -10.76 2.93 -11.79
N SER A 94 -10.75 1.68 -11.32
CA SER A 94 -10.55 0.47 -12.13
C SER A 94 -11.61 -0.56 -11.77
N GLU A 95 -12.18 -1.23 -12.76
CA GLU A 95 -13.19 -2.27 -12.55
C GLU A 95 -12.57 -3.55 -11.97
N PHE A 96 -11.33 -3.85 -12.34
CA PHE A 96 -10.56 -5.00 -11.84
C PHE A 96 -9.19 -4.56 -11.31
N ILE A 97 -8.85 -5.03 -10.14
CA ILE A 97 -7.64 -4.64 -9.42
C ILE A 97 -6.91 -5.88 -8.93
N VAL A 98 -5.63 -6.00 -9.29
CA VAL A 98 -4.69 -6.89 -8.61
C VAL A 98 -4.19 -6.13 -7.39
N GLN A 99 -4.85 -6.31 -6.26
CA GLN A 99 -4.56 -5.57 -5.03
C GLN A 99 -3.24 -5.99 -4.40
N GLN A 100 -2.99 -7.31 -4.39
CA GLN A 100 -1.72 -7.85 -3.97
C GLN A 100 -1.32 -9.02 -4.88
N ALA A 101 -0.06 -9.06 -5.28
CA ALA A 101 0.57 -10.21 -5.90
C ALA A 101 2.05 -10.16 -5.52
N TYR A 102 2.48 -10.97 -4.56
CA TYR A 102 3.82 -10.89 -4.02
C TYR A 102 4.40 -12.24 -3.62
N ALA A 103 5.72 -12.28 -3.55
CA ALA A 103 6.50 -13.34 -2.93
C ALA A 103 7.43 -12.74 -1.87
N ASP A 104 7.52 -13.39 -0.72
CA ASP A 104 8.40 -13.06 0.40
C ASP A 104 9.43 -14.17 0.60
N PHE A 105 10.64 -13.77 0.89
CA PHE A 105 11.73 -14.64 1.28
C PHE A 105 12.43 -14.05 2.51
N SER A 106 12.37 -14.74 3.62
CA SER A 106 12.88 -14.22 4.90
C SER A 106 13.92 -15.13 5.49
N TRP A 107 14.92 -14.52 6.11
CA TRP A 107 15.91 -15.19 6.94
C TRP A 107 16.09 -14.40 8.23
N ARG A 108 15.71 -15.03 9.34
CA ARG A 108 15.71 -14.38 10.66
C ARG A 108 14.94 -13.07 10.62
N VAL A 109 15.64 -11.92 10.79
CA VAL A 109 15.03 -10.58 10.79
C VAL A 109 14.96 -9.93 9.39
N LEU A 110 15.70 -10.47 8.44
CA LEU A 110 15.75 -9.94 7.07
C LEU A 110 14.59 -10.50 6.25
N ASN A 111 13.96 -9.65 5.46
CA ASN A 111 12.93 -10.02 4.50
C ASN A 111 13.22 -9.38 3.15
N LEU A 112 13.14 -10.16 2.10
CA LEU A 112 13.09 -9.72 0.71
C LEU A 112 11.69 -9.98 0.18
N SER A 113 11.03 -8.93 -0.34
CA SER A 113 9.68 -9.00 -0.89
C SER A 113 9.70 -8.51 -2.33
N ILE A 114 9.02 -9.22 -3.23
CA ILE A 114 8.88 -8.86 -4.64
C ILE A 114 7.41 -8.83 -5.00
N GLY A 115 6.96 -7.77 -5.62
CA GLY A 115 5.56 -7.57 -6.05
C GLY A 115 4.85 -6.48 -5.26
N ASN A 116 3.54 -6.37 -5.46
CA ASN A 116 2.69 -5.42 -4.76
C ASN A 116 2.07 -6.07 -3.51
N LYS A 117 2.31 -5.45 -2.35
CA LYS A 117 1.88 -5.94 -1.04
C LYS A 117 1.41 -4.78 -0.19
N GLU A 118 0.25 -4.91 0.45
CA GLU A 118 -0.23 -3.96 1.45
C GLU A 118 0.71 -3.91 2.65
N ARG A 119 1.09 -2.71 3.05
CA ARG A 119 1.95 -2.46 4.21
C ARG A 119 1.45 -1.26 5.00
N ASN A 120 1.61 -1.33 6.30
CA ASN A 120 1.39 -0.16 7.15
C ASN A 120 2.67 0.68 7.17
N PRO A 121 2.58 2.02 7.12
CA PRO A 121 3.71 2.90 7.34
C PRO A 121 4.34 2.62 8.71
N LEU A 122 5.68 2.62 8.79
CA LEU A 122 6.38 2.45 10.06
C LEU A 122 6.03 3.59 11.04
N GLY A 123 6.00 3.29 12.33
CA GLY A 123 5.70 4.28 13.37
C GLY A 123 4.28 4.84 13.36
N LYS A 124 3.36 4.25 12.55
CA LYS A 124 1.97 4.71 12.46
C LYS A 124 0.99 3.59 12.70
N THR A 125 -0.04 3.87 13.45
CA THR A 125 -1.14 2.92 13.71
C THR A 125 -2.29 3.24 12.76
N PRO A 126 -2.75 2.30 11.91
CA PRO A 126 -3.84 2.54 10.95
C PRO A 126 -5.13 3.03 11.59
N LEU A 127 -5.38 2.69 12.86
CA LEU A 127 -6.57 3.10 13.61
C LEU A 127 -6.56 4.59 13.99
N TRP A 128 -5.39 5.19 14.18
CA TRP A 128 -5.23 6.56 14.71
C TRP A 128 -4.61 7.52 13.70
N SER A 129 -4.05 7.01 12.61
CA SER A 129 -3.38 7.79 11.58
C SER A 129 -4.23 7.90 10.32
N SER A 130 -4.28 9.08 9.73
CA SER A 130 -4.89 9.32 8.42
C SER A 130 -4.02 8.83 7.25
N GLY A 131 -2.90 8.16 7.50
CA GLY A 131 -1.97 7.63 6.51
C GLY A 131 -0.58 8.22 6.58
N GLY A 132 0.29 7.79 5.66
CA GLY A 132 1.65 8.30 5.51
C GLY A 132 1.68 9.66 4.82
N MET A 133 2.69 10.48 5.12
CA MET A 133 2.87 11.77 4.45
C MET A 133 3.33 11.62 3.00
N VAL A 134 4.02 10.54 2.68
CA VAL A 134 4.62 10.30 1.36
C VAL A 134 3.66 9.56 0.43
N GLU A 135 3.04 8.49 0.90
CA GLU A 135 2.20 7.63 0.07
C GLU A 135 0.71 8.01 0.11
N GLY A 136 0.34 9.00 0.92
CA GLY A 136 -1.06 9.36 1.11
C GLY A 136 -1.85 8.31 1.91
N ASN A 137 -3.12 8.61 2.14
CA ASN A 137 -3.97 7.81 3.02
C ASN A 137 -4.76 6.69 2.31
N ASN A 138 -4.70 6.64 1.00
CA ASN A 138 -5.43 5.64 0.18
C ASN A 138 -4.58 5.16 -1.00
N ALA A 139 -3.26 5.16 -0.89
CA ALA A 139 -2.36 4.70 -1.94
C ALA A 139 -2.50 3.19 -2.15
N ARG A 140 -2.56 2.77 -3.42
CA ARG A 140 -2.43 1.35 -3.78
C ARG A 140 -1.02 0.85 -3.49
N PRO A 141 -0.86 -0.43 -3.14
CA PRO A 141 0.46 -1.02 -3.03
C PRO A 141 1.23 -0.93 -4.34
N VAL A 142 2.41 -0.33 -4.29
CA VAL A 142 3.29 -0.21 -5.45
C VAL A 142 4.01 -1.53 -5.70
N PRO A 143 3.98 -2.10 -6.93
CA PRO A 143 4.85 -3.20 -7.31
C PRO A 143 6.31 -2.82 -7.13
N GLN A 144 7.04 -3.55 -6.28
CA GLN A 144 8.41 -3.22 -5.90
C GLN A 144 9.22 -4.43 -5.48
N ILE A 145 10.53 -4.29 -5.53
CA ILE A 145 11.49 -5.13 -4.83
C ILE A 145 11.86 -4.39 -3.57
N ARG A 146 11.67 -5.04 -2.41
CA ARG A 146 11.90 -4.43 -1.10
C ARG A 146 12.70 -5.34 -0.20
N ALA A 147 13.81 -4.85 0.29
CA ALA A 147 14.60 -5.46 1.35
C ALA A 147 14.32 -4.73 2.66
N GLU A 148 13.97 -5.47 3.71
CA GLU A 148 13.56 -4.89 4.99
C GLU A 148 14.04 -5.71 6.19
N ILE A 149 14.21 -5.04 7.31
CA ILE A 149 14.22 -5.64 8.63
C ILE A 149 12.78 -5.64 9.10
N ALA A 150 12.16 -6.83 9.15
CA ALA A 150 10.71 -6.98 9.30
C ALA A 150 10.17 -6.54 10.67
N ASP A 151 11.00 -6.62 11.71
CA ASP A 151 10.68 -6.24 13.08
C ASP A 151 11.84 -5.47 13.71
N TYR A 152 11.61 -4.75 14.79
CA TYR A 152 12.67 -4.04 15.50
C TYR A 152 13.79 -4.98 15.90
N TYR A 153 14.96 -4.79 15.29
CA TYR A 153 16.18 -5.52 15.63
C TYR A 153 16.88 -4.84 16.80
N THR A 154 16.86 -5.49 17.94
CA THR A 154 17.59 -5.04 19.13
C THR A 154 19.09 -5.25 18.93
N VAL A 155 19.87 -4.18 19.06
CA VAL A 155 21.32 -4.22 18.88
C VAL A 155 21.97 -5.01 20.02
N PRO A 156 22.75 -6.06 19.73
CA PRO A 156 23.47 -6.81 20.75
C PRO A 156 24.37 -5.90 21.60
N GLY A 157 24.46 -6.17 22.90
CA GLY A 157 25.25 -5.38 23.83
C GLY A 157 24.56 -4.16 24.44
N THR A 158 23.43 -3.72 23.89
CA THR A 158 22.67 -2.56 24.41
C THR A 158 21.70 -2.91 25.54
N LYS A 159 21.67 -4.15 25.98
CA LYS A 159 20.75 -4.64 27.04
C LYS A 159 19.26 -4.34 26.77
N GLY A 160 18.87 -4.31 25.49
CA GLY A 160 17.49 -4.04 25.07
C GLY A 160 17.13 -2.56 24.95
N TRP A 161 18.09 -1.63 25.16
CA TRP A 161 17.80 -0.20 25.12
C TRP A 161 17.79 0.42 23.73
N PHE A 162 18.41 -0.22 22.75
CA PHE A 162 18.51 0.31 21.40
C PHE A 162 18.09 -0.72 20.36
N ALA A 163 17.15 -0.34 19.52
CA ALA A 163 16.69 -1.15 18.40
C ALA A 163 16.45 -0.29 17.15
N PHE A 164 16.43 -0.92 15.99
CA PHE A 164 16.10 -0.25 14.75
C PHE A 164 15.28 -1.15 13.82
N ILE A 165 14.56 -0.53 12.92
CA ILE A 165 13.79 -1.16 11.85
C ILE A 165 13.93 -0.30 10.60
N GLY A 166 13.87 -0.90 9.42
CA GLY A 166 13.95 -0.12 8.20
C GLY A 166 13.84 -0.94 6.93
N TYR A 167 13.79 -0.24 5.82
CA TYR A 167 13.72 -0.85 4.49
C TYR A 167 14.35 0.03 3.41
N ILE A 168 14.63 -0.61 2.29
CA ILE A 168 14.91 0.01 1.00
C ILE A 168 14.06 -0.68 -0.07
N ALA A 169 13.47 0.09 -0.96
CA ALA A 169 12.58 -0.43 -1.99
C ALA A 169 12.75 0.33 -3.31
N TYR A 170 12.61 -0.41 -4.40
CA TYR A 170 12.53 0.11 -5.76
C TYR A 170 11.31 -0.50 -6.43
N GLY A 171 10.50 0.33 -7.07
CA GLY A 171 9.26 -0.07 -7.71
C GLY A 171 8.92 0.77 -8.91
N ARG A 172 7.74 0.52 -9.46
CA ARG A 172 7.17 1.27 -10.57
C ARG A 172 5.71 1.56 -10.28
N PHE A 173 5.27 2.79 -10.48
CA PHE A 173 3.86 3.13 -10.37
C PHE A 173 3.04 2.48 -11.48
N THR A 174 1.82 2.12 -11.13
CA THR A 174 0.80 1.61 -12.05
C THR A 174 -0.49 2.39 -11.82
N ASP A 175 -1.11 2.87 -12.89
CA ASP A 175 -2.30 3.71 -12.85
C ASP A 175 -3.44 3.21 -13.75
N ASP A 176 -3.31 1.99 -14.32
CA ASP A 176 -4.26 1.41 -15.27
C ASP A 176 -4.53 2.35 -16.46
N ARG A 177 -3.50 3.03 -16.93
CA ARG A 177 -3.53 4.01 -18.02
C ARG A 177 -4.40 5.25 -17.75
N TRP A 178 -4.80 5.45 -16.50
CA TRP A 178 -5.70 6.56 -16.15
C TRP A 178 -5.13 7.93 -16.57
N GLN A 179 -3.83 8.16 -16.35
CA GLN A 179 -3.20 9.43 -16.76
C GLN A 179 -3.25 9.62 -18.27
N ARG A 180 -2.91 8.58 -19.04
CA ARG A 180 -2.95 8.64 -20.50
C ARG A 180 -4.38 8.89 -21.00
N ASP A 181 -5.36 8.17 -20.49
CA ASP A 181 -6.74 8.27 -20.98
C ASP A 181 -7.36 9.63 -20.63
N PHE A 182 -7.10 10.13 -19.40
CA PHE A 182 -7.61 11.43 -18.97
C PHE A 182 -6.83 12.60 -19.57
N ALA A 183 -5.52 12.65 -19.39
CA ALA A 183 -4.69 13.77 -19.83
C ALA A 183 -4.50 13.76 -21.35
N GLY A 184 -4.35 12.59 -21.97
CA GLY A 184 -4.25 12.44 -23.41
C GLY A 184 -5.49 12.94 -24.14
N ALA A 185 -6.68 12.59 -23.67
CA ALA A 185 -7.92 13.10 -24.24
C ALA A 185 -8.08 14.62 -24.12
N ASN A 186 -7.45 15.25 -23.12
CA ASN A 186 -7.47 16.69 -22.88
C ASN A 186 -6.23 17.44 -23.41
N HIS A 187 -5.35 16.76 -24.16
CA HIS A 187 -4.07 17.30 -24.64
C HIS A 187 -3.18 17.87 -23.53
N GLN A 188 -3.23 17.27 -22.36
CA GLN A 188 -2.41 17.64 -21.21
C GLN A 188 -1.18 16.74 -21.11
N THR A 189 -0.10 17.28 -20.60
CA THR A 189 1.12 16.52 -20.34
C THR A 189 0.85 15.44 -19.29
N TYR A 190 1.33 14.22 -19.55
CA TYR A 190 1.28 13.11 -18.60
C TYR A 190 2.58 12.30 -18.63
N VAL A 191 2.79 11.45 -17.64
CA VAL A 191 3.99 10.62 -17.52
C VAL A 191 3.59 9.17 -17.27
N GLU A 192 4.15 8.26 -18.05
CA GLU A 192 3.95 6.81 -17.89
C GLU A 192 5.22 6.17 -17.34
N ASP A 193 5.04 4.99 -16.71
CA ASP A 193 6.12 4.10 -16.26
C ASP A 193 7.11 4.74 -15.26
N ILE A 194 6.63 5.64 -14.42
CA ILE A 194 7.44 6.29 -13.40
C ILE A 194 8.01 5.26 -12.43
N LEU A 195 9.31 5.29 -12.25
CA LEU A 195 10.02 4.51 -11.24
C LEU A 195 9.92 5.18 -9.88
N TYR A 196 9.87 4.36 -8.85
CA TYR A 196 9.74 4.77 -7.46
C TYR A 196 10.85 4.17 -6.61
N HIS A 197 11.49 4.99 -5.82
CA HIS A 197 12.45 4.58 -4.81
C HIS A 197 11.97 5.06 -3.44
N SER A 198 12.01 4.18 -2.44
CA SER A 198 11.66 4.52 -1.07
C SER A 198 12.60 3.83 -0.09
N LYS A 199 12.95 4.52 0.96
CA LYS A 199 13.71 3.97 2.08
C LYS A 199 13.30 4.62 3.38
N GLU A 200 13.25 3.83 4.45
CA GLU A 200 12.91 4.29 5.79
C GLU A 200 13.81 3.61 6.80
N LEU A 201 14.25 4.37 7.78
CA LEU A 201 15.00 3.87 8.91
C LEU A 201 14.46 4.54 10.17
N MET A 202 14.08 3.72 11.14
CA MET A 202 13.61 4.17 12.45
C MET A 202 14.46 3.57 13.56
N PHE A 203 14.82 4.37 14.51
CA PHE A 203 15.50 3.99 15.73
C PHE A 203 14.57 4.06 16.91
N LYS A 204 14.66 3.10 17.79
CA LYS A 204 13.93 3.04 19.05
C LYS A 204 14.91 3.01 20.22
N VAL A 205 14.69 3.90 21.18
CA VAL A 205 15.45 3.99 22.42
C VAL A 205 14.50 3.84 23.59
N GLY A 206 14.80 2.90 24.48
CA GLY A 206 14.01 2.60 25.67
C GLY A 206 13.93 1.11 25.94
N ASN A 207 13.60 0.77 27.17
CA ASN A 207 13.37 -0.61 27.59
C ASN A 207 12.21 -0.63 28.60
N LYS A 208 11.01 -0.95 28.15
CA LYS A 208 9.76 -0.93 28.95
C LYS A 208 9.79 -1.85 30.18
N GLU A 209 10.63 -2.87 30.16
CA GLU A 209 10.78 -3.76 31.33
C GLU A 209 11.52 -3.06 32.48
N ARG A 210 12.36 -2.05 32.16
CA ARG A 210 13.16 -1.32 33.13
C ARG A 210 12.67 0.09 33.39
N PHE A 211 12.11 0.73 32.38
CA PHE A 211 11.62 2.10 32.44
C PHE A 211 10.44 2.26 31.48
N PRO A 212 9.28 2.82 31.90
CA PRO A 212 8.04 2.80 31.13
C PRO A 212 8.01 3.79 29.94
N LEU A 213 9.16 4.35 29.53
CA LEU A 213 9.25 5.29 28.43
C LEU A 213 10.09 4.72 27.28
N GLU A 214 9.59 4.84 26.06
CA GLU A 214 10.33 4.60 24.82
C GLU A 214 10.19 5.83 23.92
N ALA A 215 11.23 6.11 23.16
CA ALA A 215 11.24 7.13 22.13
C ALA A 215 11.62 6.51 20.79
N GLU A 216 10.94 6.94 19.74
CA GLU A 216 11.22 6.54 18.37
C GLU A 216 11.52 7.77 17.52
N VAL A 217 12.54 7.68 16.68
CA VAL A 217 12.91 8.69 15.70
C VAL A 217 13.32 8.02 14.42
N GLY A 218 12.91 8.57 13.30
CA GLY A 218 13.22 7.98 12.00
C GLY A 218 13.17 8.98 10.87
N MET A 219 13.59 8.50 9.70
CA MET A 219 13.59 9.26 8.46
C MET A 219 13.04 8.39 7.34
N LEU A 220 12.06 8.92 6.63
CA LEU A 220 11.51 8.36 5.40
C LEU A 220 11.96 9.24 4.23
N MET A 221 12.53 8.62 3.22
CA MET A 221 12.90 9.28 1.96
C MET A 221 12.27 8.53 0.80
N SER A 222 11.71 9.25 -0.15
CA SER A 222 11.21 8.68 -1.39
C SER A 222 11.46 9.62 -2.57
N ALA A 223 11.57 9.03 -3.74
CA ALA A 223 11.80 9.73 -4.98
C ALA A 223 11.06 9.05 -6.13
N GLN A 224 10.62 9.86 -7.07
CA GLN A 224 10.10 9.43 -8.37
C GLN A 224 11.13 9.80 -9.43
N PHE A 225 11.39 8.91 -10.38
CA PHE A 225 12.38 9.15 -11.41
C PHE A 225 12.12 8.25 -12.63
N GLY A 226 12.69 8.59 -13.76
CA GLY A 226 12.51 7.84 -14.99
C GLY A 226 11.07 7.89 -15.51
N GLY A 227 10.75 7.00 -16.44
CA GLY A 227 9.47 7.00 -17.13
C GLY A 227 9.49 7.86 -18.40
N THR A 228 8.38 7.86 -19.12
CA THR A 228 8.21 8.59 -20.38
C THR A 228 7.21 9.72 -20.19
N GLN A 229 7.65 10.95 -20.42
CA GLN A 229 6.78 12.12 -20.42
C GLN A 229 6.25 12.36 -21.83
N HIS A 230 4.94 12.45 -21.95
CA HIS A 230 4.21 12.78 -23.16
C HIS A 230 3.71 14.22 -23.08
N THR A 231 4.15 15.05 -23.99
CA THR A 231 3.75 16.47 -24.05
C THR A 231 3.13 16.76 -25.39
N PHE A 232 1.91 17.32 -25.41
CA PHE A 232 1.27 17.75 -26.63
C PHE A 232 1.76 19.13 -27.07
N SER A 233 2.27 19.22 -28.28
CA SER A 233 2.70 20.50 -28.86
C SER A 233 1.53 21.18 -29.55
N LEU A 234 1.03 22.28 -29.01
CA LEU A 234 -0.02 23.09 -29.64
C LEU A 234 0.39 23.72 -30.99
N LYS A 235 1.69 23.85 -31.25
CA LYS A 235 2.20 24.43 -32.50
C LYS A 235 2.14 23.44 -33.66
N ASP A 236 2.50 22.18 -33.36
CA ASP A 236 2.69 21.15 -34.38
C ASP A 236 1.50 20.18 -34.42
N GLY A 237 0.63 20.18 -33.39
CA GLY A 237 -0.46 19.26 -33.26
C GLY A 237 -0.02 17.81 -32.94
N GLU A 238 1.22 17.62 -32.48
CA GLU A 238 1.84 16.32 -32.30
C GLU A 238 2.23 16.08 -30.85
N TRP A 239 2.28 14.79 -30.46
CA TRP A 239 2.82 14.34 -29.19
C TRP A 239 4.34 14.21 -29.28
N LYS A 240 5.03 14.73 -28.27
CA LYS A 240 6.48 14.58 -28.08
C LYS A 240 6.75 13.75 -26.84
N GLU A 241 7.65 12.79 -26.97
CA GLU A 241 8.09 11.92 -25.88
C GLU A 241 9.48 12.34 -25.41
N THR A 242 9.63 12.46 -24.11
CA THR A 242 10.92 12.73 -23.45
C THR A 242 11.06 11.86 -22.22
N VAL A 243 12.28 11.62 -21.77
CA VAL A 243 12.50 10.96 -20.49
C VAL A 243 12.06 11.90 -19.38
N TYR A 244 11.26 11.38 -18.43
CA TYR A 244 10.91 12.15 -17.24
C TYR A 244 12.12 12.23 -16.31
N GLU A 245 12.67 13.42 -16.21
CA GLU A 245 13.73 13.73 -15.24
C GLU A 245 13.12 14.48 -14.07
N MET A 246 13.48 14.06 -12.85
CA MET A 246 13.07 14.82 -11.67
C MET A 246 13.65 16.26 -11.78
N PRO A 247 12.87 17.28 -11.46
CA PRO A 247 13.42 18.61 -11.24
C PRO A 247 14.51 18.54 -10.17
N GLN A 248 15.70 19.02 -10.53
CA GLN A 248 16.83 19.11 -9.59
C GLN A 248 16.58 20.20 -8.55
#